data_ef6578509a60f754169830956252c497
#
_entry.id   ef6578509a60f754169830956252c497
#
_cell.length_a   1.000
_cell.length_b   1.000
_cell.length_c   1.000
_cell.angle_alpha   90.00
_cell.angle_beta   90.00
_cell.angle_gamma   90.00
#
_symmetry.space_group_name_H-M   'P 1'
#
loop_
_entity.id
_entity.type
_entity.pdbx_description
1 polymer ?
#
loop_
_entity_poly.entity_id
_entity_poly.type
_entity_poly.pdbx_seq_one_letter_code
_entity_poly.pdbx_strand_id
1 'polypeptide(L)'
;MSLADEYRLAPGDVLEVKIVGQDKLDTKQTITPDGTISLPMLGRLIASGLTLKQLDSVLASGFSKYINKPQVVVYLTPRPIYVVQHDQSKNTWDVKEAKSVTEAQAFLNRPSSSRPSSIESGAVLTVDTGTKPDWWEQNWYKIITATAVIAGVYVTLHK
;
A
#
# COMPACT_ATOMS: atom_id res chain seq x y z
N MET A 1 -21.96 -9.63 0.78
CA MET A 1 -20.63 -10.29 0.86
C MET A 1 -19.71 -9.34 1.58
N SER A 2 -19.17 -9.75 2.71
CA SER A 2 -18.27 -8.90 3.47
C SER A 2 -16.88 -8.97 2.83
N LEU A 3 -16.19 -7.82 2.68
CA LEU A 3 -14.82 -7.73 2.17
C LEU A 3 -13.82 -8.61 2.95
N ALA A 4 -14.18 -8.98 4.19
CA ALA A 4 -13.37 -9.89 5.01
C ALA A 4 -13.38 -11.36 4.50
N ASP A 5 -14.36 -11.76 3.71
CA ASP A 5 -14.44 -13.11 3.14
C ASP A 5 -13.57 -13.28 1.88
N GLU A 6 -13.12 -12.19 1.26
CA GLU A 6 -12.29 -12.22 0.05
C GLU A 6 -10.80 -11.98 0.32
N TYR A 7 -10.43 -11.41 1.49
CA TYR A 7 -9.03 -11.16 1.80
C TYR A 7 -8.28 -12.47 2.04
N ARG A 8 -7.22 -12.68 1.29
CA ARG A 8 -6.31 -13.80 1.46
C ARG A 8 -5.04 -13.33 2.15
N LEU A 9 -4.70 -14.07 3.20
CA LEU A 9 -3.49 -13.82 3.98
C LEU A 9 -2.23 -13.95 3.10
N ALA A 10 -1.29 -13.06 3.32
CA ALA A 10 -0.05 -13.02 2.56
C ALA A 10 1.17 -12.79 3.46
N PRO A 11 2.39 -13.15 3.02
CA PRO A 11 3.60 -12.86 3.75
C PRO A 11 3.71 -11.38 4.13
N GLY A 12 4.09 -11.11 5.38
CA GLY A 12 4.18 -9.77 5.95
C GLY A 12 2.92 -9.28 6.68
N ASP A 13 1.79 -9.97 6.55
CA ASP A 13 0.61 -9.69 7.38
C ASP A 13 0.89 -10.08 8.83
N VAL A 14 0.34 -9.31 9.77
CA VAL A 14 0.47 -9.59 11.20
C VAL A 14 -0.83 -10.19 11.71
N LEU A 15 -0.72 -11.37 12.31
CA LEU A 15 -1.82 -12.09 12.94
C LEU A 15 -1.67 -12.07 14.45
N GLU A 16 -2.73 -11.74 15.15
CA GLU A 16 -2.84 -11.92 16.59
C GLU A 16 -3.87 -13.03 16.85
N VAL A 17 -3.41 -14.16 17.35
CA VAL A 17 -4.23 -15.33 17.65
C VAL A 17 -4.49 -15.36 19.14
N LYS A 18 -5.78 -15.39 19.52
CA LYS A 18 -6.23 -15.50 20.91
C LYS A 18 -7.07 -16.74 21.11
N ILE A 19 -6.87 -17.38 22.25
CA ILE A 19 -7.62 -18.56 22.63
C ILE A 19 -8.37 -18.25 23.91
N VAL A 20 -9.70 -18.20 23.82
CA VAL A 20 -10.55 -17.83 24.98
C VAL A 20 -10.28 -18.76 26.17
N GLY A 21 -9.93 -18.14 27.32
CA GLY A 21 -9.60 -18.84 28.53
C GLY A 21 -8.19 -19.44 28.60
N GLN A 22 -7.31 -19.14 27.63
CA GLN A 22 -5.94 -19.62 27.56
C GLN A 22 -4.95 -18.51 27.19
N ASP A 23 -4.91 -17.43 27.96
CA ASP A 23 -4.10 -16.22 27.68
C ASP A 23 -2.60 -16.52 27.48
N LYS A 24 -2.10 -17.63 28.05
CA LYS A 24 -0.71 -18.07 27.87
C LYS A 24 -0.39 -18.55 26.46
N LEU A 25 -1.41 -18.84 25.65
CA LEU A 25 -1.29 -19.28 24.26
C LEU A 25 -1.54 -18.14 23.28
N ASP A 26 -1.94 -16.96 23.77
CA ASP A 26 -2.11 -15.78 22.95
C ASP A 26 -0.77 -15.41 22.32
N THR A 27 -0.78 -15.19 21.02
CA THR A 27 0.45 -14.90 20.31
C THR A 27 0.20 -13.93 19.14
N LYS A 28 1.17 -13.06 18.91
CA LYS A 28 1.19 -12.16 17.77
C LYS A 28 2.35 -12.52 16.87
N GLN A 29 2.05 -12.82 15.62
CA GLN A 29 3.04 -13.32 14.65
C GLN A 29 2.88 -12.62 13.30
N THR A 30 4.01 -12.40 12.63
CA THR A 30 4.01 -11.99 11.23
C THR A 30 4.12 -13.24 10.36
N ILE A 31 3.32 -13.29 9.30
CA ILE A 31 3.44 -14.36 8.30
C ILE A 31 4.81 -14.24 7.65
N THR A 32 5.61 -15.28 7.77
CA THR A 32 6.97 -15.34 7.22
C THR A 32 6.97 -15.34 5.69
N PRO A 33 8.10 -15.02 5.02
CA PRO A 33 8.17 -15.02 3.56
C PRO A 33 7.80 -16.35 2.89
N ASP A 34 7.98 -17.47 3.60
CA ASP A 34 7.55 -18.81 3.17
C ASP A 34 6.04 -19.08 3.37
N GLY A 35 5.29 -18.06 3.83
CA GLY A 35 3.84 -18.14 4.02
C GLY A 35 3.39 -18.81 5.30
N THR A 36 4.29 -19.05 6.25
CA THR A 36 3.98 -19.79 7.48
C THR A 36 3.89 -18.89 8.72
N ILE A 37 3.22 -19.41 9.76
CA ILE A 37 3.25 -18.90 11.14
C ILE A 37 3.65 -20.02 12.08
N SER A 38 4.19 -19.69 13.25
CA SER A 38 4.57 -20.65 14.28
C SER A 38 3.78 -20.41 15.55
N LEU A 39 2.96 -21.36 15.96
CA LEU A 39 2.08 -21.25 17.11
C LEU A 39 2.49 -22.23 18.21
N PRO A 40 2.32 -21.84 19.49
CA PRO A 40 2.50 -22.76 20.60
C PRO A 40 1.63 -24.02 20.40
N MET A 41 2.15 -25.18 20.76
CA MET A 41 1.50 -26.50 20.66
C MET A 41 1.23 -27.01 19.24
N LEU A 42 0.98 -26.15 18.25
CA LEU A 42 0.69 -26.53 16.86
C LEU A 42 1.95 -26.54 15.98
N GLY A 43 2.99 -25.80 16.37
CA GLY A 43 4.18 -25.65 15.55
C GLY A 43 3.95 -24.77 14.33
N ARG A 44 4.61 -25.09 13.23
CA ARG A 44 4.55 -24.32 12.00
C ARG A 44 3.35 -24.73 11.14
N LEU A 45 2.60 -23.71 10.67
CA LEU A 45 1.39 -23.85 9.85
C LEU A 45 1.48 -22.93 8.64
N ILE A 46 0.94 -23.36 7.50
CA ILE A 46 0.77 -22.50 6.32
C ILE A 46 -0.44 -21.62 6.55
N ALA A 47 -0.25 -20.31 6.52
CA ALA A 47 -1.30 -19.30 6.65
C ALA A 47 -1.55 -18.55 5.34
N SER A 48 -0.53 -18.39 4.50
CA SER A 48 -0.64 -17.68 3.22
C SER A 48 -1.64 -18.36 2.29
N GLY A 49 -2.45 -17.54 1.60
CA GLY A 49 -3.50 -17.98 0.69
C GLY A 49 -4.81 -18.38 1.36
N LEU A 50 -4.84 -18.56 2.68
CA LEU A 50 -6.08 -18.79 3.42
C LEU A 50 -6.84 -17.49 3.67
N THR A 51 -8.16 -17.59 3.78
CA THR A 51 -8.97 -16.52 4.37
C THR A 51 -8.90 -16.61 5.91
N LEU A 52 -9.25 -15.53 6.61
CA LEU A 52 -9.32 -15.55 8.09
C LEU A 52 -10.20 -16.69 8.60
N LYS A 53 -11.36 -16.88 7.98
CA LYS A 53 -12.29 -17.93 8.34
C LYS A 53 -11.74 -19.36 8.16
N GLN A 54 -10.97 -19.57 7.09
CA GLN A 54 -10.28 -20.83 6.86
C GLN A 54 -9.19 -21.05 7.90
N LEU A 55 -8.42 -20.00 8.24
CA LEU A 55 -7.40 -20.08 9.28
C LEU A 55 -8.02 -20.39 10.65
N ASP A 56 -9.12 -19.72 11.03
CA ASP A 56 -9.84 -20.01 12.28
C ASP A 56 -10.23 -21.49 12.38
N SER A 57 -10.75 -22.05 11.29
CA SER A 57 -11.15 -23.47 11.24
C SER A 57 -9.96 -24.41 11.38
N VAL A 58 -8.84 -24.11 10.74
CA VAL A 58 -7.59 -24.88 10.85
C VAL A 58 -7.06 -24.83 12.28
N LEU A 59 -7.04 -23.65 12.89
CA LEU A 59 -6.56 -23.46 14.27
C LEU A 59 -7.47 -24.15 15.28
N ALA A 60 -8.78 -23.97 15.17
CA ALA A 60 -9.75 -24.64 16.04
C ALA A 60 -9.61 -26.18 15.98
N SER A 61 -9.46 -26.73 14.76
CA SER A 61 -9.21 -28.16 14.57
C SER A 61 -7.87 -28.61 15.17
N GLY A 62 -6.81 -27.82 14.99
CA GLY A 62 -5.49 -28.09 15.56
C GLY A 62 -5.51 -28.10 17.08
N PHE A 63 -6.06 -27.05 17.70
CA PHE A 63 -6.13 -26.92 19.15
C PHE A 63 -7.10 -27.89 19.82
N SER A 64 -8.10 -28.42 19.11
CA SER A 64 -9.06 -29.41 19.64
C SER A 64 -8.39 -30.68 20.15
N LYS A 65 -7.15 -30.97 19.67
CA LYS A 65 -6.34 -32.09 20.15
C LYS A 65 -5.81 -31.90 21.57
N TYR A 66 -5.72 -30.66 22.03
CA TYR A 66 -5.10 -30.28 23.29
C TYR A 66 -6.08 -29.59 24.25
N ILE A 67 -7.10 -28.94 23.70
CA ILE A 67 -8.07 -28.12 24.44
C ILE A 67 -9.47 -28.60 24.08
N ASN A 68 -10.31 -28.81 25.09
CA ASN A 68 -11.70 -29.19 24.86
C ASN A 68 -12.49 -27.96 24.38
N LYS A 69 -13.08 -28.05 23.19
CA LYS A 69 -13.87 -26.99 22.54
C LYS A 69 -13.15 -25.63 22.50
N PRO A 70 -11.95 -25.52 21.85
CA PRO A 70 -11.23 -24.26 21.80
C PRO A 70 -12.00 -23.19 21.02
N GLN A 71 -12.15 -22.01 21.60
CA GLN A 71 -12.64 -20.82 20.88
C GLN A 71 -11.42 -20.00 20.48
N VAL A 72 -11.13 -19.99 19.18
CA VAL A 72 -10.00 -19.25 18.60
C VAL A 72 -10.53 -17.99 17.96
N VAL A 73 -9.86 -16.87 18.18
CA VAL A 73 -10.15 -15.58 17.56
C VAL A 73 -8.87 -15.07 16.93
N VAL A 74 -8.91 -14.80 15.65
CA VAL A 74 -7.77 -14.26 14.91
C VAL A 74 -8.04 -12.82 14.49
N TYR A 75 -7.15 -11.92 14.88
CA TYR A 75 -7.13 -10.54 14.44
C TYR A 75 -6.06 -10.36 13.38
N LEU A 76 -6.41 -9.68 12.29
CA LEU A 76 -5.51 -9.36 11.19
C LEU A 76 -5.13 -7.88 11.23
N THR A 77 -3.84 -7.60 11.16
CA THR A 77 -3.31 -6.29 10.78
C THR A 77 -2.70 -6.45 9.39
N PRO A 78 -3.38 -5.98 8.34
CA PRO A 78 -2.88 -6.10 6.98
C PRO A 78 -1.65 -5.21 6.77
N ARG A 79 -0.87 -5.53 5.76
CA ARG A 79 0.28 -4.69 5.36
C ARG A 79 -0.19 -3.32 4.92
N PRO A 80 0.55 -2.26 5.26
CA PRO A 80 0.22 -0.90 4.81
C PRO A 80 0.34 -0.79 3.27
N ILE A 81 -0.43 0.12 2.72
CA ILE A 81 -0.35 0.51 1.31
C ILE A 81 0.43 1.82 1.25
N TYR A 82 1.45 1.88 0.41
CA TYR A 82 2.22 3.10 0.22
C TYR A 82 1.78 3.84 -1.02
N VAL A 83 1.45 5.12 -0.89
CA VAL A 83 1.13 6.00 -2.01
C VAL A 83 2.29 6.97 -2.19
N VAL A 84 3.02 6.78 -3.27
CA VAL A 84 4.16 7.62 -3.66
C VAL A 84 3.65 8.68 -4.63
N GLN A 85 3.65 9.94 -4.21
CA GLN A 85 3.22 11.08 -5.01
C GLN A 85 4.44 11.81 -5.55
N HIS A 86 4.52 11.97 -6.86
CA HIS A 86 5.54 12.78 -7.52
C HIS A 86 4.92 14.07 -8.03
N ASP A 87 5.28 15.19 -7.45
CA ASP A 87 4.90 16.52 -7.96
C ASP A 87 5.87 16.92 -9.09
N GLN A 88 5.40 16.76 -10.32
CA GLN A 88 6.19 17.06 -11.53
C GLN A 88 6.56 18.53 -11.65
N SER A 89 5.76 19.44 -11.07
CA SER A 89 6.03 20.88 -11.12
C SER A 89 7.20 21.30 -10.24
N LYS A 90 7.35 20.65 -9.10
CA LYS A 90 8.40 20.92 -8.10
C LYS A 90 9.53 19.90 -8.10
N ASN A 91 9.34 18.80 -8.86
CA ASN A 91 10.23 17.64 -8.85
C ASN A 91 10.48 17.09 -7.43
N THR A 92 9.42 16.99 -6.63
CA THR A 92 9.46 16.48 -5.26
C THR A 92 8.68 15.19 -5.13
N TRP A 93 9.14 14.32 -4.24
CA TRP A 93 8.52 13.05 -3.93
C TRP A 93 7.95 13.08 -2.51
N ASP A 94 6.72 12.64 -2.34
CA ASP A 94 6.06 12.47 -1.05
C ASP A 94 5.54 11.04 -0.93
N VAL A 95 5.76 10.42 0.24
CA VAL A 95 5.33 9.03 0.50
C VAL A 95 4.34 9.04 1.64
N LYS A 96 3.12 8.55 1.38
CA LYS A 96 2.05 8.43 2.36
C LYS A 96 1.74 6.96 2.62
N GLU A 97 1.60 6.62 3.88
CA GLU A 97 1.17 5.30 4.32
C GLU A 97 -0.35 5.30 4.50
N ALA A 98 -1.04 4.37 3.86
CA ALA A 98 -2.48 4.14 4.01
C ALA A 98 -2.72 2.81 4.72
N LYS A 99 -3.55 2.83 5.75
CA LYS A 99 -3.93 1.63 6.52
C LYS A 99 -5.08 0.85 5.89
N SER A 100 -5.74 1.46 4.89
CA SER A 100 -6.85 0.85 4.19
C SER A 100 -6.86 1.24 2.71
N VAL A 101 -7.54 0.43 1.89
CA VAL A 101 -7.76 0.72 0.46
C VAL A 101 -8.52 2.04 0.27
N THR A 102 -9.49 2.33 1.14
CA THR A 102 -10.26 3.58 1.10
C THR A 102 -9.38 4.80 1.35
N GLU A 103 -8.48 4.71 2.33
CA GLU A 103 -7.53 5.78 2.64
C GLU A 103 -6.51 5.96 1.51
N ALA A 104 -6.00 4.87 0.94
CA ALA A 104 -5.12 4.92 -0.23
C ALA A 104 -5.82 5.58 -1.43
N GLN A 105 -7.08 5.26 -1.68
CA GLN A 105 -7.88 5.89 -2.73
C GLN A 105 -8.08 7.38 -2.49
N ALA A 106 -8.24 7.81 -1.24
CA ALA A 106 -8.37 9.23 -0.89
C ALA A 106 -7.07 10.01 -1.22
N PHE A 107 -5.90 9.40 -1.01
CA PHE A 107 -4.62 10.01 -1.37
C PHE A 107 -4.39 10.09 -2.89
N LEU A 108 -5.04 9.24 -3.68
CA LEU A 108 -4.92 9.27 -5.13
C LEU A 108 -5.57 10.51 -5.77
N ASN A 109 -6.53 11.15 -5.09
CA ASN A 109 -7.24 12.37 -5.49
C ASN A 109 -7.56 12.48 -7.00
N ARG A 110 -7.89 11.33 -7.65
CA ARG A 110 -8.13 11.22 -9.09
C ARG A 110 -9.61 10.99 -9.39
N PRO A 111 -10.12 11.54 -10.52
CA PRO A 111 -11.43 11.17 -11.03
C PRO A 111 -11.50 9.67 -11.31
N SER A 112 -12.65 9.06 -11.13
CA SER A 112 -12.87 7.61 -11.09
C SER A 112 -12.42 6.82 -12.31
N SER A 113 -12.15 7.46 -13.45
CA SER A 113 -11.69 6.83 -14.69
C SER A 113 -10.26 6.31 -14.68
N SER A 114 -9.45 6.69 -13.69
CA SER A 114 -8.03 6.28 -13.59
C SER A 114 -7.73 5.51 -12.30
N ARG A 115 -8.74 5.00 -11.60
CA ARG A 115 -8.52 4.18 -10.40
C ARG A 115 -8.04 2.79 -10.80
N PRO A 116 -6.99 2.26 -10.16
CA PRO A 116 -6.63 0.86 -10.35
C PRO A 116 -7.84 -0.02 -10.00
N SER A 117 -8.10 -1.03 -10.80
CA SER A 117 -9.24 -1.95 -10.62
C SER A 117 -9.20 -2.72 -9.31
N SER A 118 -7.99 -2.92 -8.77
CA SER A 118 -7.78 -3.55 -7.47
C SER A 118 -6.57 -2.92 -6.78
N ILE A 119 -6.69 -2.63 -5.49
CA ILE A 119 -5.59 -2.22 -4.63
C ILE A 119 -5.47 -3.29 -3.56
N GLU A 120 -4.33 -3.97 -3.54
CA GLU A 120 -4.05 -5.01 -2.56
C GLU A 120 -3.27 -4.47 -1.37
N SER A 121 -3.40 -5.14 -0.23
CA SER A 121 -2.60 -4.85 0.96
C SER A 121 -1.11 -5.01 0.65
N GLY A 122 -0.29 -4.04 1.07
CA GLY A 122 1.13 -3.99 0.78
C GLY A 122 1.48 -3.48 -0.63
N ALA A 123 0.51 -2.97 -1.39
CA ALA A 123 0.77 -2.35 -2.68
C ALA A 123 1.55 -1.04 -2.53
N VAL A 124 2.39 -0.74 -3.52
CA VAL A 124 3.02 0.57 -3.69
C VAL A 124 2.41 1.22 -4.92
N LEU A 125 1.69 2.32 -4.70
CA LEU A 125 1.00 3.06 -5.75
C LEU A 125 1.79 4.32 -6.06
N THR A 126 2.20 4.50 -7.31
CA THR A 126 2.87 5.73 -7.75
C THR A 126 1.91 6.62 -8.51
N VAL A 127 1.85 7.89 -8.15
CA VAL A 127 0.97 8.89 -8.77
C VAL A 127 1.75 10.14 -9.11
N ASP A 128 1.71 10.51 -10.37
CA ASP A 128 2.20 11.80 -10.82
C ASP A 128 1.14 12.86 -10.56
N THR A 129 1.52 13.92 -9.87
CA THR A 129 0.71 15.10 -9.60
C THR A 129 1.37 16.34 -10.21
N GLY A 130 0.57 17.39 -10.44
CA GLY A 130 1.07 18.58 -11.11
C GLY A 130 1.19 18.40 -12.63
N THR A 131 1.35 19.49 -13.32
CA THR A 131 1.65 19.51 -14.76
C THR A 131 3.14 19.76 -14.93
N LYS A 132 3.77 19.01 -15.85
CA LYS A 132 5.11 19.38 -16.28
C LYS A 132 5.07 20.83 -16.73
N PRO A 133 5.97 21.69 -16.21
CA PRO A 133 6.05 23.04 -16.72
C PRO A 133 6.29 22.97 -18.23
N ASP A 134 5.42 23.61 -19.01
CA ASP A 134 5.57 23.62 -20.46
C ASP A 134 6.92 24.25 -20.79
N TRP A 135 7.66 23.67 -21.74
CA TRP A 135 8.97 24.21 -22.16
C TRP A 135 8.87 25.69 -22.45
N TRP A 136 7.73 26.12 -23.00
CA TRP A 136 7.44 27.52 -23.29
C TRP A 136 7.39 28.37 -22.02
N GLU A 137 6.67 27.95 -20.97
CA GLU A 137 6.60 28.67 -19.70
C GLU A 137 7.98 28.83 -19.04
N GLN A 138 8.85 27.85 -19.19
CA GLN A 138 10.22 27.89 -18.63
C GLN A 138 11.20 28.71 -19.48
N ASN A 139 10.94 28.88 -20.80
CA ASN A 139 11.96 29.38 -21.70
C ASN A 139 11.51 30.63 -22.53
N TRP A 140 10.26 31.08 -22.37
CA TRP A 140 9.72 32.19 -23.13
C TRP A 140 10.59 33.48 -23.02
N TYR A 141 11.12 33.77 -21.83
CA TYR A 141 12.00 34.93 -21.61
C TYR A 141 13.32 34.80 -22.36
N LYS A 142 13.85 33.61 -22.57
CA LYS A 142 15.08 33.37 -23.36
C LYS A 142 14.85 33.70 -24.83
N ILE A 143 13.65 33.41 -25.33
CA ILE A 143 13.29 33.73 -26.71
C ILE A 143 13.11 35.25 -26.87
N ILE A 144 12.43 35.92 -25.96
CA ILE A 144 12.25 37.35 -25.98
C ILE A 144 13.60 38.06 -25.86
N THR A 145 14.47 37.67 -24.93
CA THR A 145 15.80 38.25 -24.79
C THR A 145 16.66 38.04 -26.03
N ALA A 146 16.62 36.87 -26.64
CA ALA A 146 17.35 36.59 -27.89
C ALA A 146 16.83 37.43 -29.03
N THR A 147 15.52 37.61 -29.18
CA THR A 147 14.90 38.43 -30.20
C THR A 147 15.26 39.91 -30.00
N ALA A 148 15.23 40.39 -28.74
CA ALA A 148 15.60 41.77 -28.42
C ALA A 148 17.08 42.06 -28.72
N VAL A 149 17.99 41.13 -28.46
CA VAL A 149 19.40 41.25 -28.78
C VAL A 149 19.64 41.26 -30.29
N ILE A 150 18.95 40.42 -31.07
CA ILE A 150 19.04 40.40 -32.53
C ILE A 150 18.51 41.73 -33.10
N ALA A 151 17.37 42.20 -32.61
CA ALA A 151 16.80 43.49 -33.06
C ALA A 151 17.73 44.67 -32.71
N GLY A 152 18.36 44.68 -31.51
CA GLY A 152 19.34 45.66 -31.11
C GLY A 152 20.57 45.69 -32.00
N VAL A 153 21.08 44.52 -32.36
CA VAL A 153 22.23 44.37 -33.30
C VAL A 153 21.85 44.85 -34.68
N TYR A 154 20.62 44.53 -35.17
CA TYR A 154 20.13 44.98 -36.49
C TYR A 154 20.04 46.47 -36.57
N VAL A 155 19.48 47.14 -35.57
CA VAL A 155 19.39 48.60 -35.49
C VAL A 155 20.76 49.28 -35.47
N THR A 156 21.74 48.66 -34.82
CA THR A 156 23.12 49.20 -34.71
C THR A 156 23.91 49.06 -36.01
N LEU A 157 23.62 48.04 -36.82
CA LEU A 157 24.31 47.77 -38.10
C LEU A 157 23.73 48.58 -39.27
N HIS A 158 22.52 49.19 -39.13
CA HIS A 158 21.81 49.96 -40.19
C HIS A 158 21.80 51.45 -39.92
N LYS A 159 22.60 51.96 -39.00
CA LYS A 159 22.93 53.35 -38.82
C LYS A 159 24.30 53.66 -39.43
#